data_1b3dc4ac0aacfaada88fb2ec38385a87
#
_entry.id   1b3dc4ac0aacfaada88fb2ec38385a87
#
_cell.length_a   1.000
_cell.length_b   1.000
_cell.length_c   1.000
_cell.angle_alpha   90.00
_cell.angle_beta   90.00
_cell.angle_gamma   90.00
#
_symmetry.space_group_name_H-M   'P 1'
#
loop_
_entity.id
_entity.type
_entity.pdbx_description
1 polymer ?
#
loop_
_entity_poly.entity_id
_entity_poly.type
_entity_poly.pdbx_seq_one_letter_code
_entity_poly.pdbx_strand_id
1 'polypeptide(L)'
;AGYGMKSGKITILDGCGDDLGSCMEGGVIFVRGNAGSRVGGGMKDGIIVVDGDIGNDPGAGMSGGLIIVNGRCPNPPEGVTLRPVNKTELTKINKELDGKDFQIPNDSLCLECTSAKTNYDTTNVVSSGDMSTIGLVPTDTPHKMNYVTCDTVALIGERGETNTPIALPLPLMPLISDGEILLKFELDNTSVNRIETQPFIVSTNPRAIDFALISQANLNFIGPKLAQCGGMVIDMMGLPSMNAEEIDGMLVSLRSLLSQDKPFSFSNGVGRIDYLHKTSAYHRADLAITSIEDGTGISEPASLVLIGRSSKANLQDYYTESAVNLGFSANADDIVKFCAAGLKLVCCATPSEDGPEINNWLNKIHFELSKTLQRIGLESIDSLSRQNLRALDHETAAVSGLRLVGYERPLPHWFAR
;
A
#
# COMPACT_ATOMS: atom_id res chain seq x y z
N ALA A 1 -24.49 4.34 -26.56
CA ALA A 1 -24.08 5.14 -27.72
C ALA A 1 -22.54 5.17 -27.80
N GLY A 2 -21.95 5.31 -29.04
CA GLY A 2 -20.52 5.47 -29.21
C GLY A 2 -19.68 4.21 -29.03
N TYR A 3 -20.26 3.02 -29.08
CA TYR A 3 -19.51 1.76 -29.00
C TYR A 3 -18.48 1.67 -30.15
N GLY A 4 -17.21 1.43 -29.81
CA GLY A 4 -16.12 1.29 -30.78
C GLY A 4 -15.84 2.55 -31.61
N MET A 5 -16.27 3.72 -31.17
CA MET A 5 -16.08 4.99 -31.88
C MET A 5 -14.59 5.30 -32.05
N LYS A 6 -14.17 5.63 -33.30
CA LYS A 6 -12.76 5.94 -33.61
C LYS A 6 -12.48 7.44 -33.75
N SER A 7 -13.49 8.24 -34.12
CA SER A 7 -13.36 9.67 -34.33
C SER A 7 -14.73 10.33 -34.42
N GLY A 8 -14.75 11.67 -34.43
CA GLY A 8 -15.98 12.45 -34.57
C GLY A 8 -16.56 12.88 -33.22
N LYS A 9 -17.79 13.41 -33.23
CA LYS A 9 -18.49 13.91 -32.05
C LYS A 9 -19.91 13.38 -31.96
N ILE A 10 -20.29 12.91 -30.78
CA ILE A 10 -21.67 12.54 -30.42
C ILE A 10 -22.14 13.48 -29.32
N THR A 11 -23.32 14.08 -29.51
CA THR A 11 -23.97 14.91 -28.50
C THR A 11 -25.33 14.29 -28.16
N ILE A 12 -25.56 14.01 -26.88
CA ILE A 12 -26.81 13.49 -26.34
C ILE A 12 -27.39 14.59 -25.47
N LEU A 13 -28.57 15.10 -25.81
CA LEU A 13 -29.20 16.26 -25.16
C LEU A 13 -29.96 15.90 -23.89
N ASP A 14 -30.13 14.61 -23.61
CA ASP A 14 -30.78 14.07 -22.42
C ASP A 14 -29.88 12.97 -21.84
N GLY A 15 -30.40 12.10 -20.98
CA GLY A 15 -29.63 10.99 -20.43
C GLY A 15 -29.43 9.85 -21.42
N CYS A 16 -28.55 8.93 -21.07
CA CYS A 16 -28.33 7.68 -21.79
C CYS A 16 -28.21 6.50 -20.84
N GLY A 17 -28.39 5.27 -21.38
CA GLY A 17 -28.26 4.05 -20.63
C GLY A 17 -26.80 3.60 -20.43
N ASP A 18 -26.66 2.31 -20.13
CA ASP A 18 -25.38 1.66 -19.88
C ASP A 18 -24.45 1.63 -21.10
N ASP A 19 -23.18 1.33 -20.85
CA ASP A 19 -22.15 1.09 -21.88
C ASP A 19 -21.91 2.27 -22.84
N LEU A 20 -22.08 3.51 -22.36
CA LEU A 20 -21.76 4.70 -23.13
C LEU A 20 -20.28 4.73 -23.49
N GLY A 21 -19.94 4.84 -24.77
CA GLY A 21 -18.56 4.93 -25.24
C GLY A 21 -17.71 3.69 -24.97
N SER A 22 -18.32 2.52 -24.78
CA SER A 22 -17.58 1.28 -24.56
C SER A 22 -16.70 0.94 -25.77
N CYS A 23 -15.47 0.49 -25.51
CA CYS A 23 -14.44 0.18 -26.51
C CYS A 23 -14.10 1.35 -27.44
N MET A 24 -14.33 2.59 -27.04
CA MET A 24 -14.01 3.78 -27.81
C MET A 24 -12.50 3.90 -28.05
N GLU A 25 -12.10 4.19 -29.28
CA GLU A 25 -10.70 4.33 -29.72
C GLU A 25 -10.34 5.79 -30.06
N GLY A 26 -11.29 6.72 -29.95
CA GLY A 26 -11.08 8.15 -30.20
C GLY A 26 -12.39 8.89 -30.44
N GLY A 27 -12.30 10.23 -30.52
CA GLY A 27 -13.45 11.12 -30.68
C GLY A 27 -13.96 11.70 -29.35
N VAL A 28 -15.10 12.36 -29.38
CA VAL A 28 -15.71 13.06 -28.24
C VAL A 28 -17.17 12.70 -28.11
N ILE A 29 -17.60 12.27 -26.93
CA ILE A 29 -19.00 12.07 -26.57
C ILE A 29 -19.38 13.07 -25.49
N PHE A 30 -20.46 13.79 -25.69
CA PHE A 30 -21.03 14.72 -24.69
C PHE A 30 -22.47 14.31 -24.36
N VAL A 31 -22.76 14.17 -23.07
CA VAL A 31 -24.09 13.86 -22.55
C VAL A 31 -24.51 14.93 -21.58
N ARG A 32 -25.67 15.55 -21.81
CA ARG A 32 -26.18 16.66 -21.01
C ARG A 32 -26.91 16.21 -19.74
N GLY A 33 -27.35 14.97 -19.70
CA GLY A 33 -28.02 14.36 -18.56
C GLY A 33 -27.17 13.24 -17.92
N ASN A 34 -27.85 12.31 -17.26
CA ASN A 34 -27.21 11.18 -16.59
C ASN A 34 -26.82 10.07 -17.58
N ALA A 35 -25.80 9.32 -17.24
CA ALA A 35 -25.44 8.07 -17.94
C ALA A 35 -25.55 6.87 -17.02
N GLY A 36 -25.83 5.72 -17.61
CA GLY A 36 -25.93 4.45 -16.88
C GLY A 36 -24.58 3.92 -16.42
N SER A 37 -24.50 2.62 -16.16
CA SER A 37 -23.29 1.91 -15.69
C SER A 37 -22.28 1.67 -16.84
N ARG A 38 -21.02 1.41 -16.47
CA ARG A 38 -19.90 1.08 -17.36
C ARG A 38 -19.63 2.11 -18.46
N VAL A 39 -19.79 3.39 -18.14
CA VAL A 39 -19.39 4.49 -19.04
C VAL A 39 -17.91 4.35 -19.37
N GLY A 40 -17.56 4.33 -20.66
CA GLY A 40 -16.18 4.17 -21.14
C GLY A 40 -15.58 2.79 -20.89
N GLY A 41 -16.39 1.75 -20.70
CA GLY A 41 -15.91 0.38 -20.49
C GLY A 41 -15.02 -0.09 -21.67
N GLY A 42 -13.76 -0.53 -21.38
CA GLY A 42 -12.80 -0.94 -22.40
C GLY A 42 -12.31 0.17 -23.32
N MET A 43 -12.50 1.45 -22.98
CA MET A 43 -12.06 2.61 -23.75
C MET A 43 -10.53 2.63 -23.88
N LYS A 44 -10.03 2.92 -25.08
CA LYS A 44 -8.59 3.02 -25.39
C LYS A 44 -8.12 4.45 -25.58
N ASP A 45 -8.96 5.32 -26.12
CA ASP A 45 -8.67 6.74 -26.33
C ASP A 45 -9.98 7.53 -26.57
N GLY A 46 -9.92 8.86 -26.50
CA GLY A 46 -11.03 9.78 -26.71
C GLY A 46 -11.47 10.47 -25.42
N ILE A 47 -12.58 11.21 -25.50
CA ILE A 47 -13.10 12.00 -24.38
C ILE A 47 -14.60 11.74 -24.25
N ILE A 48 -15.04 11.38 -23.07
CA ILE A 48 -16.46 11.29 -22.71
C ILE A 48 -16.73 12.37 -21.64
N VAL A 49 -17.75 13.18 -21.87
CA VAL A 49 -18.19 14.21 -20.90
C VAL A 49 -19.64 13.94 -20.54
N VAL A 50 -19.92 13.77 -19.25
CA VAL A 50 -21.26 13.60 -18.70
C VAL A 50 -21.55 14.75 -17.74
N ASP A 51 -22.52 15.57 -18.08
CA ASP A 51 -22.94 16.71 -17.26
C ASP A 51 -23.75 16.32 -16.01
N GLY A 52 -24.32 15.11 -16.02
CA GLY A 52 -25.05 14.55 -14.89
C GLY A 52 -24.30 13.45 -14.15
N ASP A 53 -25.07 12.62 -13.45
CA ASP A 53 -24.58 11.46 -12.69
C ASP A 53 -24.23 10.30 -13.61
N ILE A 54 -23.29 9.44 -13.18
CA ILE A 54 -22.97 8.18 -13.84
C ILE A 54 -23.24 6.98 -12.91
N GLY A 55 -23.50 5.83 -13.53
CA GLY A 55 -23.76 4.56 -12.81
C GLY A 55 -22.46 3.85 -12.41
N ASN A 56 -22.61 2.59 -11.95
CA ASN A 56 -21.51 1.77 -11.42
C ASN A 56 -20.47 1.40 -12.48
N ASP A 57 -19.27 1.04 -12.01
CA ASP A 57 -18.14 0.55 -12.79
C ASP A 57 -17.70 1.47 -13.94
N PRO A 58 -17.60 2.80 -13.71
CA PRO A 58 -17.18 3.71 -14.76
C PRO A 58 -15.71 3.46 -15.16
N GLY A 59 -15.46 3.40 -16.46
CA GLY A 59 -14.12 3.14 -17.01
C GLY A 59 -13.65 1.69 -16.88
N ALA A 60 -14.53 0.74 -16.55
CA ALA A 60 -14.13 -0.66 -16.37
C ALA A 60 -13.31 -1.20 -17.55
N GLY A 61 -12.06 -1.60 -17.28
CA GLY A 61 -11.14 -2.13 -18.32
C GLY A 61 -10.65 -1.09 -19.33
N MET A 62 -10.81 0.21 -19.07
CA MET A 62 -10.23 1.23 -19.95
C MET A 62 -8.69 1.19 -19.91
N SER A 63 -8.07 1.43 -21.07
CA SER A 63 -6.61 1.48 -21.22
C SER A 63 -6.10 2.86 -21.64
N GLY A 64 -6.99 3.83 -21.83
CA GLY A 64 -6.68 5.21 -22.17
C GLY A 64 -7.94 6.04 -22.36
N GLY A 65 -7.78 7.32 -22.71
CA GLY A 65 -8.85 8.30 -22.80
C GLY A 65 -9.21 8.96 -21.48
N LEU A 66 -10.19 9.88 -21.52
CA LEU A 66 -10.66 10.65 -20.36
C LEU A 66 -12.18 10.58 -20.26
N ILE A 67 -12.69 10.36 -19.05
CA ILE A 67 -14.13 10.48 -18.75
C ILE A 67 -14.29 11.61 -17.74
N ILE A 68 -15.04 12.64 -18.11
CA ILE A 68 -15.30 13.80 -17.26
C ILE A 68 -16.75 13.72 -16.76
N VAL A 69 -16.92 13.88 -15.46
CA VAL A 69 -18.23 13.79 -14.79
C VAL A 69 -18.44 15.05 -13.96
N ASN A 70 -19.53 15.75 -14.23
CA ASN A 70 -19.91 16.93 -13.46
C ASN A 70 -20.82 16.59 -12.28
N GLY A 71 -21.54 15.47 -12.35
CA GLY A 71 -22.42 14.98 -11.30
C GLY A 71 -21.73 13.95 -10.40
N ARG A 72 -22.55 13.08 -9.83
CA ARG A 72 -22.12 12.01 -8.94
C ARG A 72 -21.41 10.92 -9.73
N CYS A 73 -20.22 10.57 -9.24
CA CYS A 73 -19.40 9.49 -9.78
C CYS A 73 -19.15 8.43 -8.68
N PRO A 74 -19.58 7.18 -8.87
CA PRO A 74 -19.20 6.09 -7.99
C PRO A 74 -17.68 5.85 -8.03
N ASN A 75 -17.16 5.15 -7.02
CA ASN A 75 -15.76 4.72 -7.04
C ASN A 75 -15.49 3.88 -8.28
N PRO A 76 -14.46 4.22 -9.08
CA PRO A 76 -14.13 3.45 -10.26
C PRO A 76 -13.56 2.08 -9.90
N PRO A 77 -13.64 1.11 -10.82
CA PRO A 77 -13.01 -0.18 -10.67
C PRO A 77 -11.47 -0.07 -10.75
N GLU A 78 -10.80 -1.19 -10.52
CA GLU A 78 -9.36 -1.29 -10.61
C GLU A 78 -8.80 -0.82 -11.95
N GLY A 79 -7.62 -0.19 -11.90
CA GLY A 79 -6.95 0.35 -13.09
C GLY A 79 -7.48 1.70 -13.56
N VAL A 80 -8.42 2.30 -12.82
CA VAL A 80 -8.98 3.63 -13.12
C VAL A 80 -8.85 4.55 -11.92
N THR A 81 -8.31 5.73 -12.14
CA THR A 81 -8.14 6.75 -11.10
C THR A 81 -9.17 7.86 -11.26
N LEU A 82 -9.83 8.23 -10.16
CA LEU A 82 -10.73 9.37 -10.06
C LEU A 82 -9.96 10.55 -9.45
N ARG A 83 -9.93 11.67 -10.16
CA ARG A 83 -9.28 12.91 -9.71
C ARG A 83 -10.03 14.15 -10.16
N PRO A 84 -9.79 15.34 -9.57
CA PRO A 84 -10.27 16.59 -10.14
C PRO A 84 -9.69 16.81 -11.54
N VAL A 85 -10.49 17.44 -12.42
CA VAL A 85 -10.02 17.83 -13.75
C VAL A 85 -8.95 18.95 -13.62
N ASN A 86 -7.89 18.89 -14.43
CA ASN A 86 -6.88 19.92 -14.39
C ASN A 86 -7.19 21.08 -15.37
N LYS A 87 -6.56 22.25 -15.14
CA LYS A 87 -6.82 23.47 -15.94
C LYS A 87 -6.50 23.32 -17.44
N THR A 88 -5.49 22.53 -17.77
CA THR A 88 -5.06 22.31 -19.15
C THR A 88 -6.08 21.44 -19.90
N GLU A 89 -6.53 20.36 -19.24
CA GLU A 89 -7.59 19.48 -19.73
C GLU A 89 -8.89 20.25 -19.90
N LEU A 90 -9.28 21.03 -18.89
CA LEU A 90 -10.47 21.85 -18.91
C LEU A 90 -10.47 22.81 -20.12
N THR A 91 -9.36 23.49 -20.37
CA THR A 91 -9.23 24.40 -21.52
C THR A 91 -9.35 23.66 -22.85
N LYS A 92 -8.70 22.48 -22.97
CA LYS A 92 -8.76 21.64 -24.16
C LYS A 92 -10.18 21.14 -24.41
N ILE A 93 -10.84 20.63 -23.37
CA ILE A 93 -12.18 20.05 -23.49
C ILE A 93 -13.22 21.11 -23.74
N ASN A 94 -13.16 22.26 -23.07
CA ASN A 94 -14.07 23.37 -23.32
C ASN A 94 -13.93 23.93 -24.75
N LYS A 95 -12.72 23.92 -25.32
CA LYS A 95 -12.50 24.25 -26.75
C LYS A 95 -13.17 23.24 -27.68
N GLU A 96 -13.14 21.93 -27.32
CA GLU A 96 -13.83 20.89 -28.07
C GLU A 96 -15.37 20.98 -27.96
N LEU A 97 -15.86 21.57 -26.87
CA LEU A 97 -17.27 21.82 -26.60
C LEU A 97 -17.74 23.21 -27.13
N ASP A 98 -16.83 24.00 -27.75
CA ASP A 98 -17.14 25.34 -28.27
C ASP A 98 -18.35 25.31 -29.20
N GLY A 99 -19.26 26.26 -29.00
CA GLY A 99 -20.55 26.30 -29.69
C GLY A 99 -21.67 25.47 -29.03
N LYS A 100 -21.43 24.85 -27.89
CA LYS A 100 -22.44 24.27 -26.99
C LYS A 100 -22.67 25.25 -25.84
N ASP A 101 -23.90 25.43 -25.40
CA ASP A 101 -24.26 26.30 -24.26
C ASP A 101 -23.84 25.64 -22.92
N PHE A 102 -22.65 25.05 -22.89
CA PHE A 102 -22.13 24.31 -21.73
C PHE A 102 -20.61 24.44 -21.63
N GLN A 103 -20.13 24.70 -20.43
CA GLN A 103 -18.72 24.65 -20.07
C GLN A 103 -18.54 23.73 -18.87
N ILE A 104 -17.48 22.92 -18.89
CA ILE A 104 -17.15 22.05 -17.77
C ILE A 104 -16.73 22.91 -16.57
N PRO A 105 -17.36 22.75 -15.40
CA PRO A 105 -16.97 23.40 -14.15
C PRO A 105 -15.57 22.98 -13.68
N ASN A 106 -14.93 23.85 -12.90
CA ASN A 106 -13.57 23.60 -12.38
C ASN A 106 -13.50 22.47 -11.32
N ASP A 107 -14.63 22.11 -10.75
CA ASP A 107 -14.79 21.07 -9.73
C ASP A 107 -15.24 19.71 -10.28
N SER A 108 -15.35 19.58 -11.61
CA SER A 108 -15.68 18.33 -12.26
C SER A 108 -14.63 17.26 -12.00
N LEU A 109 -15.08 16.00 -11.97
CA LEU A 109 -14.25 14.84 -11.75
C LEU A 109 -13.76 14.25 -13.08
N CYS A 110 -12.54 13.74 -13.09
CA CYS A 110 -11.92 13.08 -14.23
C CYS A 110 -11.55 11.65 -13.87
N LEU A 111 -11.99 10.71 -14.70
CA LEU A 111 -11.55 9.33 -14.68
C LEU A 111 -10.51 9.13 -15.77
N GLU A 112 -9.39 8.56 -15.41
CA GLU A 112 -8.32 8.19 -16.33
C GLU A 112 -7.76 6.80 -16.00
N CYS A 113 -7.22 6.11 -17.01
CA CYS A 113 -6.55 4.83 -16.81
C CYS A 113 -5.25 5.04 -16.03
N THR A 114 -5.07 4.29 -14.96
CA THR A 114 -3.83 4.32 -14.16
C THR A 114 -2.64 3.82 -14.97
N SER A 115 -2.84 2.84 -15.85
CA SER A 115 -1.79 2.27 -16.71
C SER A 115 -1.36 3.18 -17.87
N ALA A 116 -2.14 4.20 -18.23
CA ALA A 116 -1.74 5.17 -19.27
C ALA A 116 -0.57 6.07 -18.83
N LYS A 117 -0.26 6.12 -17.54
CA LYS A 117 0.91 6.86 -17.01
C LYS A 117 2.20 6.04 -16.98
N THR A 118 2.15 4.74 -17.24
CA THR A 118 3.33 3.87 -17.24
C THR A 118 4.20 3.97 -18.49
N ASN A 119 3.89 4.83 -19.45
CA ASN A 119 4.80 5.21 -20.52
C ASN A 119 5.70 6.42 -20.17
N TYR A 120 5.97 6.64 -18.87
CA TYR A 120 7.23 7.29 -18.53
C TYR A 120 8.33 6.28 -18.84
N ASP A 121 9.23 6.69 -19.70
CA ASP A 121 10.48 6.01 -20.01
C ASP A 121 11.23 5.77 -18.69
N THR A 122 10.95 4.64 -18.03
CA THR A 122 11.52 4.28 -16.72
C THR A 122 13.01 4.01 -16.82
N THR A 123 13.60 4.10 -18.02
CA THR A 123 15.03 3.95 -18.25
C THR A 123 15.86 5.17 -17.80
N ASN A 124 15.22 6.31 -17.44
CA ASN A 124 15.91 7.52 -16.99
C ASN A 124 15.36 8.15 -15.71
N VAL A 125 14.43 7.50 -15.02
CA VAL A 125 14.14 7.87 -13.64
C VAL A 125 15.30 7.34 -12.79
N VAL A 126 16.29 8.17 -12.60
CA VAL A 126 17.20 8.00 -11.46
C VAL A 126 16.28 7.91 -10.25
N SER A 127 16.26 6.76 -9.59
CA SER A 127 15.47 6.53 -8.39
C SER A 127 16.01 7.42 -7.27
N SER A 128 15.68 8.71 -7.31
CA SER A 128 15.90 9.68 -6.23
C SER A 128 14.96 9.43 -5.06
N GLY A 129 14.54 8.21 -4.85
CA GLY A 129 13.42 7.92 -4.02
C GLY A 129 13.52 6.70 -3.12
N ASP A 130 14.74 6.28 -2.77
CA ASP A 130 14.95 5.32 -1.71
C ASP A 130 15.04 6.01 -0.34
N MET A 131 15.01 5.25 0.73
CA MET A 131 15.11 5.77 2.10
C MET A 131 16.46 6.42 2.42
N SER A 132 17.46 6.36 1.53
CA SER A 132 18.76 7.03 1.71
C SER A 132 18.63 8.55 1.72
N THR A 133 17.59 9.10 1.10
CA THR A 133 17.28 10.54 1.09
C THR A 133 16.61 11.03 2.39
N ILE A 134 16.36 10.13 3.32
CA ILE A 134 15.85 10.45 4.66
C ILE A 134 16.96 10.19 5.68
N GLY A 135 17.26 11.18 6.49
CA GLY A 135 18.23 11.11 7.58
C GLY A 135 17.57 10.95 8.95
N LEU A 136 18.29 10.31 9.86
CA LEU A 136 17.92 10.19 11.27
C LEU A 136 18.56 11.32 12.08
N VAL A 137 17.79 11.93 12.98
CA VAL A 137 18.29 12.95 13.90
C VAL A 137 18.07 12.51 15.36
N PRO A 138 18.96 12.90 16.28
CA PRO A 138 18.80 12.63 17.69
C PRO A 138 17.52 13.23 18.25
N THR A 139 17.00 12.64 19.33
CA THR A 139 15.91 13.23 20.12
C THR A 139 16.39 14.50 20.83
N ASP A 140 15.47 15.43 21.09
CA ASP A 140 15.78 16.71 21.75
C ASP A 140 16.31 16.53 23.19
N THR A 141 15.95 15.45 23.84
CA THR A 141 16.39 15.08 25.19
C THR A 141 16.99 13.68 25.19
N PRO A 142 18.23 13.51 24.71
CA PRO A 142 18.85 12.20 24.65
C PRO A 142 19.09 11.66 26.06
N HIS A 143 18.61 10.47 26.32
CA HIS A 143 18.89 9.75 27.56
C HIS A 143 20.26 9.11 27.51
N LYS A 144 21.02 9.18 28.61
CA LYS A 144 22.21 8.34 28.80
C LYS A 144 21.74 6.94 29.16
N MET A 145 21.91 6.01 28.23
CA MET A 145 21.37 4.66 28.38
C MET A 145 22.44 3.62 28.57
N ASN A 146 22.16 2.71 29.51
CA ASN A 146 22.96 1.50 29.68
C ASN A 146 22.36 0.31 28.92
N TYR A 147 21.13 0.46 28.40
CA TYR A 147 20.37 -0.62 27.77
C TYR A 147 19.44 -0.06 26.69
N VAL A 148 19.35 -0.80 25.56
CA VAL A 148 18.47 -0.47 24.42
C VAL A 148 17.72 -1.73 24.04
N THR A 149 16.38 -1.62 23.83
CA THR A 149 15.54 -2.70 23.34
C THR A 149 15.20 -2.51 21.85
N CYS A 150 15.42 -3.55 21.07
CA CYS A 150 15.02 -3.61 19.67
C CYS A 150 13.73 -4.41 19.48
N ASP A 151 13.25 -5.08 20.53
CA ASP A 151 12.02 -5.85 20.52
C ASP A 151 10.81 -4.93 20.61
N THR A 152 9.74 -5.35 20.01
CA THR A 152 8.42 -4.72 20.07
C THR A 152 7.34 -5.78 20.26
N VAL A 153 6.16 -5.33 20.68
CA VAL A 153 4.97 -6.18 20.72
C VAL A 153 4.01 -5.67 19.66
N ALA A 154 3.70 -6.52 18.71
CA ALA A 154 2.71 -6.26 17.68
C ALA A 154 1.47 -7.14 17.89
N LEU A 155 0.37 -6.76 17.29
CA LEU A 155 -0.76 -7.64 17.02
C LEU A 155 -1.55 -8.03 18.26
N ILE A 156 -2.24 -7.06 18.81
CA ILE A 156 -3.22 -7.30 19.85
C ILE A 156 -4.59 -7.11 19.24
N GLY A 157 -5.15 -8.16 18.67
CA GLY A 157 -6.56 -8.16 18.30
C GLY A 157 -7.42 -8.31 19.54
N GLU A 158 -8.39 -7.41 19.78
CA GLU A 158 -9.46 -7.68 20.75
C GLU A 158 -10.38 -8.78 20.20
N ARG A 159 -10.00 -10.03 20.45
CA ARG A 159 -10.82 -11.19 20.08
C ARG A 159 -11.18 -11.99 21.31
N GLY A 160 -12.19 -11.51 22.02
CA GLY A 160 -12.66 -12.19 23.22
C GLY A 160 -11.74 -12.00 24.44
N GLU A 161 -11.84 -12.91 25.41
CA GLU A 161 -11.16 -12.78 26.72
C GLU A 161 -9.65 -13.08 26.71
N THR A 162 -9.07 -13.46 25.57
CA THR A 162 -7.65 -13.81 25.45
C THR A 162 -6.96 -13.03 24.36
N ASN A 163 -6.32 -11.92 24.74
CA ASN A 163 -5.40 -11.20 23.87
C ASN A 163 -4.05 -11.90 23.90
N THR A 164 -3.60 -12.43 22.78
CA THR A 164 -2.25 -13.03 22.70
C THR A 164 -1.34 -12.07 21.94
N PRO A 165 -0.51 -11.28 22.63
CA PRO A 165 0.46 -10.41 21.98
C PRO A 165 1.54 -11.27 21.29
N ILE A 166 1.97 -10.84 20.12
CA ILE A 166 3.10 -11.45 19.42
C ILE A 166 4.34 -10.62 19.72
N ALA A 167 5.28 -11.24 20.42
CA ALA A 167 6.59 -10.65 20.64
C ALA A 167 7.42 -10.75 19.34
N LEU A 168 7.95 -9.62 18.91
CA LEU A 168 8.87 -9.52 17.79
C LEU A 168 10.25 -9.14 18.34
N PRO A 169 11.22 -10.04 18.40
CA PRO A 169 12.58 -9.74 18.84
C PRO A 169 13.26 -8.64 18.04
N LEU A 170 12.81 -8.47 16.79
CA LEU A 170 13.09 -7.34 15.92
C LEU A 170 11.77 -6.84 15.32
N PRO A 171 11.61 -5.54 14.99
CA PRO A 171 10.43 -5.01 14.31
C PRO A 171 10.43 -5.40 12.83
N LEU A 172 10.54 -6.68 12.57
CA LEU A 172 10.81 -7.29 11.28
C LEU A 172 10.04 -8.60 11.15
N MET A 173 9.46 -8.86 10.00
CA MET A 173 8.94 -10.17 9.60
C MET A 173 9.49 -10.53 8.22
N PRO A 174 10.58 -11.31 8.14
CA PRO A 174 11.16 -11.70 6.86
C PRO A 174 10.24 -12.64 6.10
N LEU A 175 10.22 -12.52 4.76
CA LEU A 175 9.53 -13.43 3.86
C LEU A 175 10.48 -14.51 3.36
N ILE A 176 10.03 -15.76 3.41
CA ILE A 176 10.75 -16.91 2.88
C ILE A 176 9.79 -17.87 2.18
N SER A 177 10.28 -18.51 1.11
CA SER A 177 9.46 -19.45 0.35
C SER A 177 9.18 -20.75 1.12
N ASP A 178 10.18 -21.30 1.79
CA ASP A 178 10.05 -22.57 2.51
C ASP A 178 10.60 -22.50 3.95
N GLY A 179 9.74 -22.72 4.92
CA GLY A 179 10.07 -22.75 6.34
C GLY A 179 10.92 -23.97 6.77
N GLU A 180 11.03 -25.01 5.95
CA GLU A 180 11.92 -26.14 6.27
C GLU A 180 13.38 -25.72 6.38
N ILE A 181 13.78 -24.68 5.67
CA ILE A 181 15.14 -24.10 5.74
C ILE A 181 15.44 -23.61 7.16
N LEU A 182 14.44 -23.05 7.83
CA LEU A 182 14.57 -22.53 9.19
C LEU A 182 14.65 -23.65 10.25
N LEU A 183 14.12 -24.85 9.95
CA LEU A 183 14.13 -26.02 10.84
C LEU A 183 15.44 -26.82 10.74
N LYS A 184 16.05 -26.81 9.56
CA LYS A 184 17.28 -27.61 9.30
C LYS A 184 18.56 -26.88 9.74
N PHE A 185 18.43 -25.73 10.37
CA PHE A 185 19.52 -24.88 10.77
C PHE A 185 20.19 -25.43 12.06
N GLU A 186 21.43 -25.87 11.96
CA GLU A 186 22.28 -26.22 13.10
C GLU A 186 23.27 -25.07 13.38
N LEU A 187 23.28 -24.62 14.62
CA LEU A 187 24.15 -23.53 15.07
C LEU A 187 25.50 -24.04 15.52
N ASP A 188 26.56 -23.31 15.19
CA ASP A 188 27.76 -23.27 15.99
C ASP A 188 27.46 -22.67 17.37
N ASN A 189 27.91 -23.36 18.44
CA ASN A 189 27.62 -23.00 19.84
C ASN A 189 28.05 -21.61 20.31
N THR A 190 28.48 -20.72 19.40
CA THR A 190 29.02 -19.39 19.69
C THR A 190 28.12 -18.23 19.27
N SER A 191 27.09 -18.49 18.47
CA SER A 191 26.21 -17.44 17.91
C SER A 191 24.81 -17.47 18.53
N VAL A 192 24.20 -16.30 18.73
CA VAL A 192 22.80 -16.20 19.15
C VAL A 192 21.90 -16.69 18.03
N ASN A 193 21.01 -17.66 18.34
CA ASN A 193 20.00 -18.15 17.39
C ASN A 193 18.77 -17.25 17.37
N ARG A 194 18.74 -16.31 16.45
CA ARG A 194 17.58 -15.43 16.27
C ARG A 194 16.51 -16.03 15.40
N ILE A 195 16.86 -16.98 14.53
CA ILE A 195 15.86 -17.69 13.71
C ILE A 195 14.82 -18.36 14.61
N GLU A 196 15.23 -18.96 15.73
CA GLU A 196 14.33 -19.70 16.61
C GLU A 196 13.20 -18.86 17.20
N THR A 197 13.46 -17.58 17.47
CA THR A 197 12.51 -16.69 18.15
C THR A 197 11.88 -15.67 17.22
N GLN A 198 12.44 -15.42 16.04
CA GLN A 198 11.92 -14.46 15.07
C GLN A 198 10.82 -15.10 14.22
N PRO A 199 9.59 -14.53 14.17
CA PRO A 199 8.56 -14.95 13.23
C PRO A 199 8.91 -14.58 11.78
N PHE A 200 8.55 -15.45 10.84
CA PHE A 200 8.68 -15.24 9.40
C PHE A 200 7.31 -15.29 8.72
N ILE A 201 7.20 -14.70 7.56
CA ILE A 201 6.10 -14.93 6.63
C ILE A 201 6.54 -16.02 5.64
N VAL A 202 5.82 -17.13 5.61
CA VAL A 202 6.27 -18.35 4.94
C VAL A 202 5.22 -18.85 3.96
N SER A 203 5.62 -19.12 2.71
CA SER A 203 4.70 -19.62 1.68
C SER A 203 4.44 -21.14 1.80
N THR A 204 5.42 -21.92 2.27
CA THR A 204 5.27 -23.36 2.49
C THR A 204 5.96 -23.78 3.80
N ASN A 205 5.42 -24.78 4.49
CA ASN A 205 5.99 -25.34 5.72
C ASN A 205 6.26 -24.35 6.87
N PRO A 206 5.27 -23.49 7.28
CA PRO A 206 5.45 -22.56 8.38
C PRO A 206 5.67 -23.30 9.71
N ARG A 207 6.53 -22.74 10.57
CA ARG A 207 6.70 -23.19 11.96
C ARG A 207 5.55 -22.65 12.84
N ALA A 208 5.47 -23.11 14.06
CA ALA A 208 4.43 -22.70 15.01
C ALA A 208 4.40 -21.19 15.34
N ILE A 209 5.52 -20.49 15.16
CA ILE A 209 5.63 -19.04 15.37
C ILE A 209 5.48 -18.24 14.07
N ASP A 210 5.54 -18.90 12.90
CA ASP A 210 5.53 -18.23 11.60
C ASP A 210 4.11 -17.93 11.13
N PHE A 211 4.01 -16.95 10.24
CA PHE A 211 2.78 -16.58 9.56
C PHE A 211 2.72 -17.25 8.19
N ALA A 212 1.66 -17.98 7.94
CA ALA A 212 1.41 -18.54 6.61
C ALA A 212 1.02 -17.45 5.62
N LEU A 213 1.77 -17.32 4.53
CA LEU A 213 1.38 -16.46 3.41
C LEU A 213 0.34 -17.19 2.56
N ILE A 214 -0.85 -16.61 2.45
CA ILE A 214 -1.96 -17.16 1.67
C ILE A 214 -2.10 -16.34 0.40
N SER A 215 -1.94 -16.99 -0.73
CA SER A 215 -2.17 -16.44 -2.06
C SER A 215 -3.04 -17.41 -2.88
N GLN A 216 -3.57 -16.94 -3.99
CA GLN A 216 -4.31 -17.81 -4.90
C GLN A 216 -3.49 -19.02 -5.37
N ALA A 217 -2.18 -18.85 -5.50
CA ALA A 217 -1.28 -19.89 -6.00
C ALA A 217 -1.02 -21.01 -4.99
N ASN A 218 -1.03 -20.72 -3.67
CA ASN A 218 -0.58 -21.69 -2.66
C ASN A 218 -1.68 -22.20 -1.70
N LEU A 219 -2.92 -21.71 -1.82
CA LEU A 219 -4.00 -22.04 -0.90
C LEU A 219 -4.19 -23.55 -0.68
N ASN A 220 -4.07 -24.34 -1.74
CA ASN A 220 -4.23 -25.79 -1.68
C ASN A 220 -3.13 -26.50 -0.87
N PHE A 221 -1.94 -25.93 -0.82
CA PHE A 221 -0.79 -26.48 -0.12
C PHE A 221 -0.69 -26.01 1.33
N ILE A 222 -1.00 -24.73 1.58
CA ILE A 222 -0.85 -24.12 2.88
C ILE A 222 -2.05 -24.38 3.79
N GLY A 223 -3.26 -24.52 3.23
CA GLY A 223 -4.50 -24.72 3.98
C GLY A 223 -4.41 -25.79 5.08
N PRO A 224 -3.94 -27.02 4.79
CA PRO A 224 -3.80 -28.07 5.80
C PRO A 224 -2.82 -27.75 6.94
N LYS A 225 -1.91 -26.77 6.75
CA LYS A 225 -0.87 -26.40 7.71
C LYS A 225 -1.25 -25.19 8.57
N LEU A 226 -2.33 -24.49 8.24
CA LEU A 226 -2.78 -23.30 8.97
C LEU A 226 -3.02 -23.55 10.46
N ALA A 227 -3.50 -24.73 10.82
CA ALA A 227 -3.72 -25.07 12.23
C ALA A 227 -2.45 -25.04 13.09
N GLN A 228 -1.26 -25.22 12.49
CA GLN A 228 0.01 -25.34 13.18
C GLN A 228 0.80 -24.01 13.23
N CYS A 229 0.50 -23.03 12.37
CA CYS A 229 1.25 -21.77 12.29
C CYS A 229 0.84 -20.76 13.36
N GLY A 230 1.65 -19.73 13.54
CA GLY A 230 1.44 -18.62 14.49
C GLY A 230 0.39 -17.62 14.05
N GLY A 231 0.14 -17.51 12.75
CA GLY A 231 -0.82 -16.59 12.15
C GLY A 231 -0.92 -16.75 10.64
N MET A 232 -1.65 -15.86 9.98
CA MET A 232 -1.73 -15.86 8.51
C MET A 232 -1.66 -14.44 7.95
N VAL A 233 -1.10 -14.32 6.75
CA VAL A 233 -1.13 -13.13 5.92
C VAL A 233 -1.88 -13.48 4.63
N ILE A 234 -2.95 -12.77 4.35
CA ILE A 234 -3.73 -12.95 3.12
C ILE A 234 -3.23 -11.93 2.12
N ASP A 235 -2.57 -12.42 1.08
CA ASP A 235 -2.09 -11.58 -0.01
C ASP A 235 -3.22 -11.29 -0.99
N MET A 236 -3.63 -10.02 -1.02
CA MET A 236 -4.68 -9.51 -1.90
C MET A 236 -4.12 -8.97 -3.22
N MET A 237 -2.79 -8.94 -3.41
CA MET A 237 -2.18 -8.55 -4.67
C MET A 237 -2.54 -9.58 -5.75
N GLY A 238 -2.98 -9.08 -6.90
CA GLY A 238 -3.41 -9.96 -8.00
C GLY A 238 -4.80 -10.58 -7.84
N LEU A 239 -5.46 -10.42 -6.69
CA LEU A 239 -6.87 -10.76 -6.55
C LEU A 239 -7.76 -9.62 -7.09
N PRO A 240 -8.91 -9.95 -7.67
CA PRO A 240 -9.90 -8.94 -8.00
C PRO A 240 -10.37 -8.21 -6.74
N SER A 241 -10.87 -6.99 -6.89
CA SER A 241 -11.50 -6.31 -5.76
C SER A 241 -12.72 -7.11 -5.31
N MET A 242 -12.72 -7.52 -4.05
CA MET A 242 -13.81 -8.26 -3.42
C MET A 242 -14.64 -7.31 -2.56
N ASN A 243 -15.95 -7.55 -2.53
CA ASN A 243 -16.81 -6.86 -1.58
C ASN A 243 -16.69 -7.48 -0.16
N ALA A 244 -17.29 -6.82 0.83
CA ALA A 244 -17.16 -7.27 2.23
C ALA A 244 -17.71 -8.69 2.45
N GLU A 245 -18.81 -9.07 1.79
CA GLU A 245 -19.41 -10.40 1.92
C GLU A 245 -18.53 -11.50 1.32
N GLU A 246 -17.87 -11.24 0.20
CA GLU A 246 -16.91 -12.16 -0.42
C GLU A 246 -15.69 -12.38 0.48
N ILE A 247 -15.18 -11.30 1.10
CA ILE A 247 -14.09 -11.38 2.06
C ILE A 247 -14.53 -12.12 3.32
N ASP A 248 -15.74 -11.86 3.85
CA ASP A 248 -16.28 -12.59 4.99
C ASP A 248 -16.36 -14.09 4.70
N GLY A 249 -16.86 -14.48 3.51
CA GLY A 249 -16.91 -15.87 3.08
C GLY A 249 -15.53 -16.55 3.03
N MET A 250 -14.53 -15.84 2.50
CA MET A 250 -13.15 -16.29 2.48
C MET A 250 -12.60 -16.42 3.90
N LEU A 251 -12.81 -15.42 4.76
CA LEU A 251 -12.33 -15.42 6.13
C LEU A 251 -12.96 -16.54 6.97
N VAL A 252 -14.25 -16.80 6.83
CA VAL A 252 -14.93 -17.94 7.49
C VAL A 252 -14.24 -19.26 7.12
N SER A 253 -13.94 -19.44 5.84
CA SER A 253 -13.25 -20.65 5.36
C SER A 253 -11.84 -20.78 5.93
N LEU A 254 -11.05 -19.71 5.88
CA LEU A 254 -9.66 -19.70 6.39
C LEU A 254 -9.62 -19.80 7.93
N ARG A 255 -10.54 -19.13 8.63
CA ARG A 255 -10.66 -19.19 10.08
C ARG A 255 -11.11 -20.56 10.61
N SER A 256 -11.78 -21.35 9.81
CA SER A 256 -12.10 -22.73 10.17
C SER A 256 -10.85 -23.61 10.26
N LEU A 257 -9.78 -23.21 9.56
CA LEU A 257 -8.49 -23.92 9.54
C LEU A 257 -7.48 -23.32 10.55
N LEU A 258 -7.48 -21.98 10.70
CA LEU A 258 -6.65 -21.27 11.68
C LEU A 258 -7.43 -21.10 12.99
N SER A 259 -6.80 -21.37 14.14
CA SER A 259 -7.42 -21.11 15.45
C SER A 259 -7.84 -19.65 15.60
N GLN A 260 -9.01 -19.39 16.23
CA GLN A 260 -9.60 -18.05 16.30
C GLN A 260 -8.79 -17.04 17.14
N ASP A 261 -7.97 -17.54 18.04
CA ASP A 261 -7.05 -16.74 18.87
C ASP A 261 -5.80 -16.26 18.13
N LYS A 262 -5.53 -16.82 16.95
CA LYS A 262 -4.33 -16.49 16.18
C LYS A 262 -4.56 -15.29 15.27
N PRO A 263 -3.55 -14.42 15.12
CA PRO A 263 -3.65 -13.21 14.31
C PRO A 263 -3.77 -13.51 12.82
N PHE A 264 -4.43 -12.58 12.12
CA PHE A 264 -4.43 -12.55 10.67
C PHE A 264 -4.23 -11.14 10.15
N SER A 265 -3.71 -11.05 8.95
CA SER A 265 -3.33 -9.79 8.31
C SER A 265 -3.71 -9.81 6.84
N PHE A 266 -3.96 -8.64 6.29
CA PHE A 266 -4.07 -8.46 4.86
C PHE A 266 -2.82 -7.79 4.31
N SER A 267 -2.41 -8.18 3.10
CA SER A 267 -1.36 -7.53 2.32
C SER A 267 -1.90 -7.05 0.97
N ASN A 268 -1.54 -5.85 0.56
CA ASN A 268 -1.85 -5.32 -0.77
C ASN A 268 -0.83 -4.24 -1.17
N GLY A 269 -0.81 -3.87 -2.46
CA GLY A 269 0.05 -2.82 -2.98
C GLY A 269 -0.31 -1.42 -2.48
N VAL A 270 0.69 -0.52 -2.48
CA VAL A 270 0.53 0.89 -2.07
C VAL A 270 -0.50 1.63 -2.94
N GLY A 271 -0.67 1.25 -4.18
CA GLY A 271 -1.69 1.80 -5.08
C GLY A 271 -3.14 1.52 -4.63
N ARG A 272 -3.34 0.52 -3.75
CA ARG A 272 -4.64 0.14 -3.19
C ARG A 272 -4.71 0.32 -1.67
N ILE A 273 -3.96 1.23 -1.13
CA ILE A 273 -3.79 1.37 0.31
C ILE A 273 -5.08 1.68 1.06
N ASP A 274 -5.96 2.51 0.50
CA ASP A 274 -7.24 2.83 1.14
C ASP A 274 -8.17 1.61 1.18
N TYR A 275 -8.16 0.79 0.14
CA TYR A 275 -8.90 -0.48 0.13
C TYR A 275 -8.32 -1.44 1.18
N LEU A 276 -6.99 -1.60 1.23
CA LEU A 276 -6.32 -2.42 2.22
C LEU A 276 -6.69 -2.00 3.66
N HIS A 277 -6.55 -0.72 3.98
CA HIS A 277 -6.81 -0.23 5.34
C HIS A 277 -8.30 -0.33 5.72
N LYS A 278 -9.22 0.02 4.81
CA LYS A 278 -10.68 -0.14 5.05
C LYS A 278 -11.06 -1.59 5.28
N THR A 279 -10.56 -2.50 4.45
CA THR A 279 -10.79 -3.93 4.58
C THR A 279 -10.22 -4.46 5.90
N SER A 280 -8.98 -4.09 6.22
CA SER A 280 -8.32 -4.51 7.46
C SER A 280 -9.08 -4.02 8.69
N ALA A 281 -9.52 -2.78 8.71
CA ALA A 281 -10.32 -2.21 9.79
C ALA A 281 -11.69 -2.88 9.93
N TYR A 282 -12.41 -3.04 8.83
CA TYR A 282 -13.76 -3.62 8.82
C TYR A 282 -13.75 -5.06 9.33
N HIS A 283 -12.80 -5.87 8.87
CA HIS A 283 -12.67 -7.27 9.28
C HIS A 283 -11.84 -7.46 10.56
N ARG A 284 -11.40 -6.39 11.20
CA ARG A 284 -10.57 -6.41 12.41
C ARG A 284 -9.31 -7.25 12.25
N ALA A 285 -8.60 -7.06 11.13
CA ALA A 285 -7.29 -7.64 10.93
C ALA A 285 -6.27 -7.04 11.92
N ASP A 286 -5.27 -7.82 12.31
CA ASP A 286 -4.24 -7.35 13.24
C ASP A 286 -3.22 -6.44 12.55
N LEU A 287 -2.86 -6.76 11.30
CA LEU A 287 -1.98 -5.95 10.47
C LEU A 287 -2.59 -5.62 9.11
N ALA A 288 -2.28 -4.43 8.63
CA ALA A 288 -2.40 -4.01 7.25
C ALA A 288 -1.00 -3.85 6.65
N ILE A 289 -0.57 -4.79 5.79
CA ILE A 289 0.78 -4.83 5.22
C ILE A 289 0.75 -4.19 3.84
N THR A 290 1.38 -3.04 3.69
CA THR A 290 1.46 -2.31 2.42
C THR A 290 2.71 -2.71 1.65
N SER A 291 2.58 -3.31 0.48
CA SER A 291 3.71 -3.60 -0.41
C SER A 291 4.08 -2.36 -1.23
N ILE A 292 5.35 -1.95 -1.17
CA ILE A 292 5.86 -0.80 -1.94
C ILE A 292 6.12 -1.21 -3.39
N GLU A 293 6.61 -2.43 -3.60
CA GLU A 293 6.84 -2.99 -4.93
C GLU A 293 5.56 -3.56 -5.54
N ASP A 294 4.64 -2.69 -5.90
CA ASP A 294 3.35 -3.07 -6.53
C ASP A 294 3.27 -2.69 -8.02
N GLY A 295 4.38 -2.21 -8.59
CA GLY A 295 4.45 -1.77 -9.99
C GLY A 295 3.91 -0.36 -10.25
N THR A 296 3.45 0.36 -9.23
CA THR A 296 2.96 1.76 -9.39
C THR A 296 4.09 2.77 -9.58
N GLY A 297 5.33 2.41 -9.26
CA GLY A 297 6.49 3.32 -9.31
C GLY A 297 6.48 4.42 -8.24
N ILE A 298 5.66 4.26 -7.19
CA ILE A 298 5.64 5.18 -6.06
C ILE A 298 6.93 4.97 -5.24
N SER A 299 7.68 6.05 -5.02
CA SER A 299 8.92 5.99 -4.24
C SER A 299 8.65 5.67 -2.75
N GLU A 300 9.63 5.09 -2.07
CA GLU A 300 9.53 4.78 -0.64
C GLU A 300 9.17 6.00 0.22
N PRO A 301 9.81 7.18 0.07
CA PRO A 301 9.42 8.37 0.81
C PRO A 301 8.00 8.85 0.54
N ALA A 302 7.51 8.71 -0.70
CA ALA A 302 6.13 9.06 -1.06
C ALA A 302 5.13 8.06 -0.47
N SER A 303 5.48 6.77 -0.42
CA SER A 303 4.64 5.73 0.17
C SER A 303 4.35 6.00 1.65
N LEU A 304 5.31 6.54 2.42
CA LEU A 304 5.12 6.89 3.82
C LEU A 304 3.97 7.87 4.04
N VAL A 305 3.81 8.84 3.14
CA VAL A 305 2.71 9.82 3.23
C VAL A 305 1.37 9.16 2.94
N LEU A 306 1.33 8.30 1.92
CA LEU A 306 0.12 7.57 1.54
C LEU A 306 -0.31 6.64 2.66
N ILE A 307 0.63 5.85 3.22
CA ILE A 307 0.38 4.95 4.35
C ILE A 307 -0.13 5.74 5.56
N GLY A 308 0.58 6.79 5.95
CA GLY A 308 0.21 7.60 7.12
C GLY A 308 -1.13 8.31 6.97
N ARG A 309 -1.45 8.80 5.77
CA ARG A 309 -2.75 9.44 5.48
C ARG A 309 -3.89 8.43 5.52
N SER A 310 -3.73 7.31 4.85
CA SER A 310 -4.73 6.26 4.79
C SER A 310 -4.93 5.57 6.13
N SER A 311 -3.85 5.32 6.89
CA SER A 311 -3.90 4.78 8.25
C SER A 311 -4.68 5.72 9.18
N LYS A 312 -4.37 7.01 9.16
CA LYS A 312 -5.10 8.01 9.95
C LYS A 312 -6.58 8.08 9.59
N ALA A 313 -6.92 7.94 8.32
CA ALA A 313 -8.31 8.03 7.85
C ALA A 313 -9.13 6.77 8.15
N ASN A 314 -8.49 5.59 8.18
CA ASN A 314 -9.20 4.31 8.17
C ASN A 314 -8.92 3.43 9.40
N LEU A 315 -7.77 3.59 10.08
CA LEU A 315 -7.34 2.71 11.18
C LEU A 315 -7.37 3.36 12.56
N GLN A 316 -7.55 4.68 12.67
CA GLN A 316 -7.38 5.43 13.93
C GLN A 316 -8.25 4.91 15.09
N ASP A 317 -9.44 4.40 14.79
CA ASP A 317 -10.40 3.88 15.78
C ASP A 317 -10.36 2.34 15.90
N TYR A 318 -9.35 1.71 15.31
CA TYR A 318 -9.22 0.26 15.25
C TYR A 318 -7.86 -0.21 15.78
N TYR A 319 -7.80 -1.48 16.21
CA TYR A 319 -6.56 -2.09 16.71
C TYR A 319 -5.62 -2.57 15.60
N THR A 320 -5.95 -2.33 14.33
CA THR A 320 -5.14 -2.72 13.19
C THR A 320 -3.86 -1.88 13.12
N GLU A 321 -2.72 -2.51 13.18
CA GLU A 321 -1.41 -1.87 13.03
C GLU A 321 -1.00 -1.82 11.56
N SER A 322 -0.26 -0.78 11.18
CA SER A 322 0.30 -0.65 9.83
C SER A 322 1.70 -1.23 9.76
N ALA A 323 1.96 -1.98 8.69
CA ALA A 323 3.27 -2.51 8.33
C ALA A 323 3.58 -2.23 6.86
N VAL A 324 4.84 -2.36 6.49
CA VAL A 324 5.31 -2.23 5.09
C VAL A 324 6.00 -3.50 4.64
N ASN A 325 5.83 -3.85 3.37
CA ASN A 325 6.62 -4.89 2.70
C ASN A 325 7.47 -4.24 1.62
N LEU A 326 8.79 -4.40 1.74
CA LEU A 326 9.78 -3.77 0.85
C LEU A 326 10.00 -4.57 -0.44
N GLY A 327 9.70 -5.88 -0.44
CA GLY A 327 10.02 -6.77 -1.56
C GLY A 327 11.50 -7.21 -1.62
N PHE A 328 12.42 -6.40 -1.13
CA PHE A 328 13.86 -6.68 -1.05
C PHE A 328 14.32 -6.82 0.41
N SER A 329 15.60 -7.20 0.65
CA SER A 329 16.15 -7.35 2.00
C SER A 329 16.39 -5.99 2.65
N ALA A 330 15.79 -5.77 3.83
CA ALA A 330 15.98 -4.56 4.61
C ALA A 330 17.36 -4.51 5.28
N ASN A 331 17.85 -3.30 5.48
CA ASN A 331 18.92 -2.99 6.41
C ASN A 331 18.37 -2.33 7.68
N ALA A 332 19.20 -2.21 8.71
CA ALA A 332 18.78 -1.62 10.00
C ALA A 332 18.35 -0.15 9.88
N ASP A 333 18.95 0.61 8.99
CA ASP A 333 18.65 2.04 8.79
C ASP A 333 17.25 2.22 8.20
N ASP A 334 16.88 1.39 7.21
CA ASP A 334 15.52 1.38 6.63
C ASP A 334 14.48 1.01 7.69
N ILE A 335 14.73 -0.04 8.47
CA ILE A 335 13.82 -0.47 9.54
C ILE A 335 13.56 0.68 10.53
N VAL A 336 14.62 1.34 11.01
CA VAL A 336 14.49 2.49 11.93
C VAL A 336 13.66 3.61 11.29
N LYS A 337 13.90 3.93 10.03
CA LYS A 337 13.18 5.00 9.33
C LYS A 337 11.70 4.69 9.15
N PHE A 338 11.36 3.47 8.77
CA PHE A 338 9.97 3.04 8.65
C PHE A 338 9.26 3.01 10.01
N CYS A 339 9.92 2.51 11.07
CA CYS A 339 9.37 2.56 12.42
C CYS A 339 9.20 3.99 12.92
N ALA A 340 10.17 4.87 12.67
CA ALA A 340 10.08 6.29 13.01
C ALA A 340 8.96 7.02 12.23
N ALA A 341 8.61 6.55 11.04
CA ALA A 341 7.46 7.04 10.29
C ALA A 341 6.10 6.61 10.85
N GLY A 342 6.10 5.71 11.83
CA GLY A 342 4.90 5.24 12.53
C GLY A 342 4.43 3.84 12.12
N LEU A 343 5.27 3.08 11.40
CA LEU A 343 4.96 1.70 11.04
C LEU A 343 5.41 0.76 12.17
N LYS A 344 4.60 -0.24 12.47
CA LYS A 344 4.87 -1.15 13.58
C LYS A 344 5.99 -2.14 13.27
N LEU A 345 6.05 -2.62 12.04
CA LEU A 345 7.09 -3.53 11.59
C LEU A 345 7.35 -3.41 10.08
N VAL A 346 8.46 -3.97 9.66
CA VAL A 346 8.88 -4.09 8.26
C VAL A 346 8.85 -5.56 7.85
N CYS A 347 8.17 -5.86 6.74
CA CYS A 347 8.28 -7.13 6.04
C CYS A 347 9.28 -6.96 4.89
N CYS A 348 10.12 -7.94 4.65
CA CYS A 348 11.12 -7.89 3.58
C CYS A 348 11.56 -9.28 3.16
N ALA A 349 12.15 -9.41 1.97
CA ALA A 349 12.77 -10.66 1.56
C ALA A 349 13.99 -10.99 2.46
N THR A 350 14.29 -12.27 2.63
CA THR A 350 15.57 -12.71 3.21
C THR A 350 16.70 -12.49 2.22
N PRO A 351 17.94 -12.19 2.67
CA PRO A 351 19.06 -11.98 1.74
C PRO A 351 19.50 -13.28 1.05
N SER A 352 19.09 -14.43 1.58
CA SER A 352 19.47 -15.75 1.14
C SER A 352 18.40 -16.76 1.55
N GLU A 353 18.46 -17.96 1.00
CA GLU A 353 17.71 -19.14 1.43
C GLU A 353 18.57 -20.08 2.29
N ASP A 354 19.70 -19.59 2.83
CA ASP A 354 20.58 -20.34 3.71
C ASP A 354 20.40 -19.95 5.17
N GLY A 355 20.11 -20.90 6.05
CA GLY A 355 19.83 -20.65 7.46
C GLY A 355 20.93 -19.90 8.21
N PRO A 356 22.20 -20.32 8.14
CA PRO A 356 23.37 -19.59 8.68
C PRO A 356 23.43 -18.13 8.21
N GLU A 357 23.27 -17.88 6.93
CA GLU A 357 23.30 -16.51 6.37
C GLU A 357 22.14 -15.65 6.87
N ILE A 358 20.94 -16.23 6.95
CA ILE A 358 19.76 -15.56 7.53
C ILE A 358 20.01 -15.21 8.99
N ASN A 359 20.54 -16.13 9.79
CA ASN A 359 20.83 -15.87 11.21
C ASN A 359 21.90 -14.78 11.39
N ASN A 360 22.95 -14.80 10.60
CA ASN A 360 23.98 -13.79 10.61
C ASN A 360 23.42 -12.41 10.24
N TRP A 361 22.56 -12.36 9.25
CA TRP A 361 21.87 -11.12 8.84
C TRP A 361 20.97 -10.59 9.97
N LEU A 362 20.17 -11.43 10.64
CA LEU A 362 19.34 -11.02 11.78
C LEU A 362 20.20 -10.51 12.96
N ASN A 363 21.33 -11.14 13.24
CA ASN A 363 22.28 -10.70 14.27
C ASN A 363 22.90 -9.34 13.91
N LYS A 364 23.25 -9.13 12.64
CA LYS A 364 23.77 -7.86 12.14
C LYS A 364 22.73 -6.75 12.27
N ILE A 365 21.49 -7.00 11.84
CA ILE A 365 20.39 -6.04 11.99
C ILE A 365 20.21 -5.64 13.46
N HIS A 366 20.10 -6.60 14.38
CA HIS A 366 19.97 -6.30 15.79
C HIS A 366 21.08 -5.41 16.33
N PHE A 367 22.32 -5.71 15.96
CA PHE A 367 23.47 -4.94 16.39
C PHE A 367 23.44 -3.49 15.84
N GLU A 368 23.13 -3.34 14.57
CA GLU A 368 23.04 -2.03 13.91
C GLU A 368 21.85 -1.20 14.42
N LEU A 369 20.68 -1.83 14.65
CA LEU A 369 19.52 -1.20 15.28
C LEU A 369 19.89 -0.66 16.67
N SER A 370 20.49 -1.50 17.52
CA SER A 370 20.90 -1.11 18.86
C SER A 370 21.85 0.09 18.84
N LYS A 371 22.84 0.07 17.94
CA LYS A 371 23.77 1.21 17.76
C LYS A 371 23.05 2.47 17.27
N THR A 372 22.09 2.33 16.36
CA THR A 372 21.36 3.47 15.83
C THR A 372 20.49 4.10 16.90
N LEU A 373 19.76 3.31 17.68
CA LEU A 373 18.96 3.79 18.79
C LEU A 373 19.81 4.51 19.84
N GLN A 374 20.96 3.95 20.22
CA GLN A 374 21.92 4.61 21.11
C GLN A 374 22.40 5.95 20.54
N ARG A 375 22.72 6.01 19.25
CA ARG A 375 23.20 7.23 18.58
C ARG A 375 22.16 8.35 18.57
N ILE A 376 20.88 8.01 18.40
CA ILE A 376 19.76 8.98 18.43
C ILE A 376 19.23 9.24 19.83
N GLY A 377 19.69 8.50 20.86
CA GLY A 377 19.38 8.72 22.25
C GLY A 377 18.03 8.14 22.70
N LEU A 378 17.61 7.00 22.13
CA LEU A 378 16.36 6.32 22.45
C LEU A 378 16.61 4.96 23.12
N GLU A 379 15.76 4.61 24.10
CA GLU A 379 15.83 3.35 24.87
C GLU A 379 15.16 2.18 24.15
N SER A 380 14.19 2.46 23.28
CA SER A 380 13.38 1.45 22.65
C SER A 380 13.03 1.84 21.22
N ILE A 381 12.83 0.83 20.38
CA ILE A 381 12.30 1.01 19.02
C ILE A 381 10.90 1.65 19.03
N ASP A 382 10.07 1.34 20.03
CA ASP A 382 8.74 1.91 20.18
C ASP A 382 8.75 3.41 20.57
N SER A 383 9.90 3.94 20.97
CA SER A 383 10.08 5.38 21.27
C SER A 383 10.39 6.20 20.03
N LEU A 384 10.60 5.56 18.89
CA LEU A 384 10.81 6.25 17.60
C LEU A 384 9.58 7.06 17.21
N SER A 385 9.82 8.20 16.61
CA SER A 385 8.75 9.06 16.11
C SER A 385 9.21 9.81 14.83
N ARG A 386 8.26 10.38 14.13
CA ARG A 386 8.53 11.20 12.95
C ARG A 386 9.43 12.41 13.23
N GLN A 387 9.58 12.81 14.48
CA GLN A 387 10.51 13.86 14.89
C GLN A 387 11.98 13.46 14.69
N ASN A 388 12.27 12.17 14.67
CA ASN A 388 13.60 11.62 14.40
C ASN A 388 13.96 11.57 12.92
N LEU A 389 13.03 11.96 12.02
CA LEU A 389 13.25 11.94 10.58
C LEU A 389 13.46 13.34 10.01
N ARG A 390 14.38 13.46 9.06
CA ARG A 390 14.58 14.66 8.23
C ARG A 390 14.79 14.25 6.77
N ALA A 391 14.19 14.98 5.86
CA ALA A 391 14.53 14.89 4.46
C ALA A 391 15.90 15.53 4.23
N LEU A 392 16.76 14.90 3.42
CA LEU A 392 18.10 15.39 3.12
C LEU A 392 18.11 16.34 1.91
N ASP A 393 17.09 16.29 1.08
CA ASP A 393 16.90 17.13 -0.09
C ASP A 393 15.47 17.68 -0.20
N HIS A 394 15.29 18.67 -1.06
CA HIS A 394 14.02 19.38 -1.26
C HIS A 394 12.92 18.49 -1.85
N GLU A 395 13.29 17.59 -2.75
CA GLU A 395 12.33 16.69 -3.42
C GLU A 395 11.74 15.71 -2.42
N THR A 396 12.60 15.04 -1.64
CA THR A 396 12.18 14.17 -0.55
C THR A 396 11.33 14.91 0.48
N ALA A 397 11.71 16.16 0.86
CA ALA A 397 10.90 16.96 1.78
C ALA A 397 9.50 17.27 1.21
N ALA A 398 9.42 17.56 -0.08
CA ALA A 398 8.16 17.85 -0.76
C ALA A 398 7.24 16.62 -0.82
N VAL A 399 7.76 15.44 -1.19
CA VAL A 399 6.95 14.22 -1.34
C VAL A 399 6.62 13.57 0.00
N SER A 400 7.55 13.55 0.98
CA SER A 400 7.36 12.90 2.27
C SER A 400 6.69 13.80 3.33
N GLY A 401 6.68 15.12 3.10
CA GLY A 401 6.22 16.10 4.09
C GLY A 401 7.08 16.12 5.37
N LEU A 402 8.28 15.55 5.33
CA LEU A 402 9.27 15.64 6.41
C LEU A 402 9.91 17.04 6.43
N ARG A 403 10.44 17.43 7.59
CA ARG A 403 11.26 18.63 7.67
C ARG A 403 12.56 18.43 6.90
N LEU A 404 12.94 19.39 6.09
CA LEU A 404 14.24 19.41 5.45
C LEU A 404 15.33 19.63 6.51
N VAL A 405 16.48 18.98 6.35
CA VAL A 405 17.63 19.18 7.23
C VAL A 405 18.02 20.68 7.25
N GLY A 406 18.26 21.23 8.44
CA GLY A 406 18.52 22.66 8.62
C GLY A 406 17.28 23.57 8.66
N TYR A 407 16.09 23.03 8.54
CA TYR A 407 14.83 23.78 8.64
C TYR A 407 14.01 23.33 9.87
N GLU A 408 13.46 24.29 10.60
CA GLU A 408 12.62 23.98 11.78
C GLU A 408 11.19 23.60 11.41
N ARG A 409 10.71 24.04 10.26
CA ARG A 409 9.33 23.82 9.80
C ARG A 409 9.31 22.98 8.51
N PRO A 410 8.26 22.18 8.29
CA PRO A 410 8.05 21.52 7.00
C PRO A 410 7.95 22.56 5.87
N LEU A 411 8.37 22.17 4.66
CA LEU A 411 8.20 23.02 3.49
C LEU A 411 6.70 23.26 3.23
N PRO A 412 6.32 24.46 2.77
CA PRO A 412 4.93 24.75 2.41
C PRO A 412 4.43 23.80 1.30
N HIS A 413 3.16 23.37 1.41
CA HIS A 413 2.54 22.44 0.45
C HIS A 413 2.58 22.87 -1.02
N TRP A 414 2.77 24.16 -1.31
CA TRP A 414 2.85 24.67 -2.67
C TRP A 414 4.18 24.36 -3.37
N PHE A 415 5.20 23.86 -2.66
CA PHE A 415 6.39 23.27 -3.28
C PHE A 415 6.17 21.82 -3.76
N ALA A 416 5.10 21.18 -3.33
CA ALA A 416 4.75 19.80 -3.67
C ALA A 416 3.81 19.69 -4.90
N ARG A 417 3.79 20.71 -5.78
CA ARG A 417 2.95 20.72 -6.98
C ARG A 417 3.74 20.45 -8.24
#